data_f3d5e47a3829c7b890857ebb93fdf1cd
#
_entry.id   f3d5e47a3829c7b890857ebb93fdf1cd
#
_cell.length_a   1.000
_cell.length_b   1.000
_cell.length_c   1.000
_cell.angle_alpha   90.00
_cell.angle_beta   90.00
_cell.angle_gamma   90.00
#
_symmetry.space_group_name_H-M   'P 1'
#
loop_
_entity.id
_entity.type
_entity.pdbx_description
1 polymer ?
#
loop_
_entity_poly.entity_id
_entity_poly.type
_entity_poly.pdbx_seq_one_letter_code
_entity_poly.pdbx_strand_id
1 'polypeptide(L)'
;MGKGKYGQYWQPVSFSKYFDPHTFYKPPQAVKEVASRQECVKCHTDESPGWVVAWKKSTHANLDKIRKLSPKDPTFYKKAKLEAVEENLRSMGKLGKNEKLKEVGCIDCHFDINTKQKADHRKDIKLATADTCGTCHLQEFAERESERDTITWPKDQWPKGRPSHALDYKANVEVDVYAGMSQREIADGCTGCHVNQNKCDTCHARHDFSVAESRKPEVCAQCHSGADHNNWEAYNLSKHGLKYQRDKAQWNFNVPIKEAMKNGAETAPTCQYCHMEYQGKIAHNVVRKVRWANYPFVPGIRENIKTEWADKRNDAWVKTCTNCHSETYARAWMEFMDNGTFSGLDKYDEAHHVVEEQYKAGLLTGQKTNRPTPPAPVQDGFEQFFQIYWSKGNNPAANELKLFEMAEDHLVQLHVSLAHQYWGYTYTVGWAAMNRAYVEIMDDDTRLKEKLELQARVAKLEGQMKTGLLDLDSETGKLSLGGLGGGMMLAGTLAMAGWRRRQK
;
A
#
# COMPACT_ATOMS: atom_id res chain seq x y z
N MET A 1 -5.59 -23.15 6.39
CA MET A 1 -5.01 -23.13 7.75
C MET A 1 -3.59 -23.64 7.68
N GLY A 2 -2.67 -22.94 8.30
CA GLY A 2 -1.26 -23.33 8.33
C GLY A 2 -1.10 -24.74 8.85
N LYS A 3 -0.45 -25.59 8.05
CA LYS A 3 -0.11 -26.95 8.43
C LYS A 3 1.34 -26.94 8.92
N GLY A 4 1.58 -27.24 10.18
CA GLY A 4 2.92 -27.38 10.71
C GLY A 4 3.05 -27.03 12.18
N LYS A 5 4.24 -27.30 12.74
CA LYS A 5 4.52 -27.16 14.18
C LYS A 5 4.06 -25.81 14.76
N TYR A 6 4.17 -24.73 13.99
CA TYR A 6 3.80 -23.39 14.42
C TYR A 6 2.59 -22.82 13.67
N GLY A 7 2.01 -23.54 12.70
CA GLY A 7 0.86 -23.05 11.91
C GLY A 7 -0.36 -22.72 12.74
N GLN A 8 -0.56 -23.42 13.85
CA GLN A 8 -1.64 -23.14 14.80
C GLN A 8 -1.48 -21.80 15.52
N TYR A 9 -0.27 -21.29 15.68
CA TYR A 9 0.03 -20.01 16.35
C TYR A 9 -0.09 -18.81 15.41
N TRP A 10 -0.09 -19.08 14.09
CA TRP A 10 -0.18 -18.05 13.06
C TRP A 10 -1.59 -17.93 12.48
N GLN A 11 -2.58 -18.36 13.23
CA GLN A 11 -3.96 -18.10 12.82
C GLN A 11 -4.34 -16.68 13.19
N PRO A 12 -4.79 -15.87 12.23
CA PRO A 12 -5.35 -14.58 12.57
C PRO A 12 -6.47 -14.79 13.56
N VAL A 13 -6.44 -14.03 14.62
CA VAL A 13 -7.54 -13.99 15.57
C VAL A 13 -8.43 -12.85 15.15
N SER A 14 -9.65 -13.18 14.75
CA SER A 14 -10.62 -12.14 14.37
C SER A 14 -10.73 -11.11 15.48
N PHE A 15 -10.64 -9.84 15.12
CA PHE A 15 -10.82 -8.72 16.06
C PHE A 15 -12.16 -8.80 16.79
N SER A 16 -13.20 -9.31 16.13
CA SER A 16 -14.51 -9.55 16.71
C SER A 16 -14.51 -10.55 17.89
N LYS A 17 -13.48 -11.38 18.05
CA LYS A 17 -13.33 -12.21 19.27
C LYS A 17 -13.02 -11.41 20.51
N TYR A 18 -12.39 -10.25 20.34
CA TYR A 18 -12.03 -9.38 21.46
C TYR A 18 -13.04 -8.26 21.67
N PHE A 19 -13.62 -7.80 20.58
CA PHE A 19 -14.54 -6.67 20.61
C PHE A 19 -15.58 -6.78 19.50
N ASP A 20 -16.83 -6.97 19.89
CA ASP A 20 -17.99 -6.87 18.97
C ASP A 20 -18.89 -5.73 19.48
N PRO A 21 -18.93 -4.59 18.78
CA PRO A 21 -19.79 -3.47 19.15
C PRO A 21 -21.26 -3.83 19.29
N HIS A 22 -21.75 -4.80 18.52
CA HIS A 22 -23.13 -5.27 18.56
C HIS A 22 -23.49 -5.96 19.89
N THR A 23 -22.49 -6.37 20.66
CA THR A 23 -22.70 -6.91 22.00
C THR A 23 -23.19 -5.83 22.97
N PHE A 24 -22.78 -4.59 22.75
CA PHE A 24 -23.04 -3.46 23.63
C PHE A 24 -24.11 -2.50 23.10
N TYR A 25 -24.38 -2.55 21.83
CA TYR A 25 -25.33 -1.66 21.16
C TYR A 25 -26.40 -2.44 20.41
N LYS A 26 -27.66 -2.19 20.77
CA LYS A 26 -28.80 -2.67 20.02
C LYS A 26 -29.35 -1.50 19.21
N PRO A 27 -29.19 -1.53 17.87
CA PRO A 27 -29.72 -0.47 17.05
C PRO A 27 -31.23 -0.38 17.19
N PRO A 28 -31.81 0.82 17.13
CA PRO A 28 -33.24 1.02 17.19
C PRO A 28 -33.94 0.27 16.05
N GLN A 29 -35.21 -0.04 16.22
CA GLN A 29 -35.97 -0.69 15.17
C GLN A 29 -36.08 0.25 13.98
N ALA A 30 -35.58 -0.18 12.82
CA ALA A 30 -35.65 0.59 11.60
C ALA A 30 -37.10 0.86 11.18
N VAL A 31 -37.36 2.08 10.73
CA VAL A 31 -38.66 2.49 10.19
C VAL A 31 -38.98 1.68 8.93
N LYS A 32 -40.23 1.25 8.80
CA LYS A 32 -40.61 0.36 7.70
C LYS A 32 -40.65 1.07 6.35
N GLU A 33 -41.03 2.34 6.35
CA GLU A 33 -41.09 3.17 5.15
C GLU A 33 -40.59 4.58 5.48
N VAL A 34 -39.79 5.14 4.60
CA VAL A 34 -39.33 6.52 4.63
C VAL A 34 -39.90 7.26 3.42
N ALA A 35 -40.77 8.24 3.66
CA ALA A 35 -41.47 8.98 2.62
C ALA A 35 -40.83 10.33 2.29
N SER A 36 -39.96 10.85 3.14
CA SER A 36 -39.37 12.17 2.94
C SER A 36 -37.95 12.26 3.53
N ARG A 37 -37.18 13.22 3.01
CA ARG A 37 -35.82 13.56 3.50
C ARG A 37 -35.83 14.01 4.96
N GLN A 38 -36.90 14.70 5.36
CA GLN A 38 -37.07 15.21 6.72
C GLN A 38 -37.18 14.08 7.76
N GLU A 39 -37.76 12.95 7.39
CA GLU A 39 -37.86 11.78 8.27
C GLU A 39 -36.49 11.20 8.57
N CYS A 40 -35.58 11.13 7.59
CA CYS A 40 -34.20 10.73 7.81
C CYS A 40 -33.52 11.66 8.82
N VAL A 41 -33.59 12.96 8.58
CA VAL A 41 -32.98 13.98 9.46
C VAL A 41 -33.54 13.90 10.87
N LYS A 42 -34.88 13.73 11.02
CA LYS A 42 -35.52 13.69 12.33
C LYS A 42 -34.99 12.53 13.17
N CYS A 43 -34.95 11.31 12.63
CA CYS A 43 -34.48 10.15 13.35
C CYS A 43 -32.96 10.21 13.57
N HIS A 44 -32.17 10.48 12.53
CA HIS A 44 -30.73 10.47 12.62
C HIS A 44 -30.13 11.67 13.39
N THR A 45 -30.95 12.69 13.73
CA THR A 45 -30.53 13.72 14.68
C THR A 45 -30.27 13.13 16.06
N ASP A 46 -31.05 12.12 16.44
CA ASP A 46 -30.90 11.45 17.73
C ASP A 46 -29.94 10.25 17.64
N GLU A 47 -30.07 9.43 16.57
CA GLU A 47 -29.33 8.18 16.41
C GLU A 47 -27.90 8.35 15.86
N SER A 48 -27.67 9.36 15.03
CA SER A 48 -26.37 9.62 14.38
C SER A 48 -26.17 11.12 14.19
N PRO A 49 -26.14 11.91 15.27
CA PRO A 49 -26.14 13.37 15.18
C PRO A 49 -24.97 13.94 14.38
N GLY A 50 -23.80 13.28 14.42
CA GLY A 50 -22.62 13.69 13.67
C GLY A 50 -22.87 13.73 12.15
N TRP A 51 -23.60 12.75 11.60
CA TRP A 51 -23.93 12.72 10.17
C TRP A 51 -24.83 13.88 9.76
N VAL A 52 -25.85 14.16 10.57
CA VAL A 52 -26.80 15.24 10.32
C VAL A 52 -26.12 16.62 10.43
N VAL A 53 -25.28 16.80 11.45
CA VAL A 53 -24.53 18.05 11.64
C VAL A 53 -23.55 18.29 10.49
N ALA A 54 -22.82 17.27 10.07
CA ALA A 54 -21.89 17.35 8.94
C ALA A 54 -22.64 17.67 7.65
N TRP A 55 -23.71 16.94 7.32
CA TRP A 55 -24.53 17.21 6.14
C TRP A 55 -25.11 18.64 6.13
N LYS A 56 -25.68 19.12 7.25
CA LYS A 56 -26.21 20.48 7.35
C LYS A 56 -25.17 21.57 7.04
N LYS A 57 -23.89 21.32 7.30
CA LYS A 57 -22.78 22.23 6.97
C LYS A 57 -22.35 22.11 5.51
N SER A 58 -22.61 20.99 4.86
CA SER A 58 -22.15 20.69 3.51
C SER A 58 -22.70 21.64 2.46
N THR A 59 -22.01 21.70 1.32
CA THR A 59 -22.49 22.36 0.11
C THR A 59 -23.80 21.73 -0.36
N HIS A 60 -23.98 20.43 -0.23
CA HIS A 60 -25.15 19.68 -0.66
C HIS A 60 -26.44 20.13 0.03
N ALA A 61 -26.38 20.46 1.32
CA ALA A 61 -27.52 20.99 2.07
C ALA A 61 -27.76 22.50 1.82
N ASN A 62 -26.82 23.22 1.21
CA ASN A 62 -26.81 24.67 1.16
C ASN A 62 -26.73 25.25 -0.28
N LEU A 63 -27.40 24.61 -1.25
CA LEU A 63 -27.32 24.99 -2.66
C LEU A 63 -27.77 26.43 -2.93
N ASP A 64 -28.72 26.96 -2.18
CA ASP A 64 -29.16 28.35 -2.32
C ASP A 64 -28.07 29.37 -1.95
N LYS A 65 -27.18 29.02 -1.01
CA LYS A 65 -26.01 29.87 -0.71
C LYS A 65 -25.05 29.88 -1.90
N ILE A 66 -24.88 28.73 -2.58
CA ILE A 66 -24.02 28.63 -3.76
C ILE A 66 -24.53 29.47 -4.92
N ARG A 67 -25.85 29.49 -5.15
CA ARG A 67 -26.47 30.32 -6.19
C ARG A 67 -26.25 31.82 -5.98
N LYS A 68 -26.13 32.24 -4.73
CA LYS A 68 -25.93 33.63 -4.32
C LYS A 68 -24.49 34.09 -4.30
N LEU A 69 -23.52 33.18 -4.59
CA LEU A 69 -22.11 33.55 -4.60
C LEU A 69 -21.85 34.68 -5.62
N SER A 70 -21.09 35.67 -5.16
CA SER A 70 -20.59 36.77 -6.00
C SER A 70 -19.39 36.28 -6.84
N PRO A 71 -19.19 36.83 -8.06
CA PRO A 71 -17.98 36.57 -8.84
C PRO A 71 -16.66 36.90 -8.12
N LYS A 72 -16.69 37.71 -7.07
CA LYS A 72 -15.52 38.04 -6.23
C LYS A 72 -15.26 37.01 -5.14
N ASP A 73 -16.20 36.08 -4.91
CA ASP A 73 -16.04 35.05 -3.91
C ASP A 73 -15.02 33.99 -4.39
N PRO A 74 -14.02 33.61 -3.61
CA PRO A 74 -13.03 32.63 -4.00
C PRO A 74 -13.63 31.23 -4.26
N THR A 75 -14.87 30.99 -3.82
CA THR A 75 -15.60 29.73 -4.05
C THR A 75 -16.63 29.83 -5.19
N PHE A 76 -16.61 30.93 -5.97
CA PHE A 76 -17.57 31.18 -7.07
C PHE A 76 -17.62 30.04 -8.11
N TYR A 77 -16.53 29.33 -8.31
CA TYR A 77 -16.49 28.16 -9.20
C TYR A 77 -17.55 27.10 -8.84
N LYS A 78 -18.00 27.03 -7.57
CA LYS A 78 -19.07 26.11 -7.12
C LYS A 78 -20.41 26.42 -7.80
N LYS A 79 -20.65 27.66 -8.19
CA LYS A 79 -21.89 28.06 -8.90
C LYS A 79 -21.95 27.44 -10.30
N ALA A 80 -20.88 27.57 -11.08
CA ALA A 80 -20.80 26.93 -12.40
C ALA A 80 -20.92 25.40 -12.29
N LYS A 81 -20.34 24.81 -11.23
CA LYS A 81 -20.48 23.39 -10.95
C LYS A 81 -21.92 22.98 -10.68
N LEU A 82 -22.65 23.73 -9.86
CA LEU A 82 -24.08 23.48 -9.59
C LEU A 82 -24.91 23.58 -10.85
N GLU A 83 -24.67 24.56 -11.71
CA GLU A 83 -25.36 24.74 -12.99
C GLU A 83 -25.13 23.52 -13.91
N ALA A 84 -23.89 23.01 -13.97
CA ALA A 84 -23.55 21.81 -14.74
C ALA A 84 -24.25 20.54 -14.19
N VAL A 85 -24.30 20.39 -12.87
CA VAL A 85 -25.02 19.28 -12.21
C VAL A 85 -26.53 19.35 -12.51
N GLU A 86 -27.14 20.53 -12.42
CA GLU A 86 -28.56 20.69 -12.73
C GLU A 86 -28.87 20.38 -14.20
N GLU A 87 -28.00 20.80 -15.12
CA GLU A 87 -28.18 20.49 -16.55
C GLU A 87 -28.05 18.98 -16.82
N ASN A 88 -27.12 18.34 -16.18
CA ASN A 88 -26.97 16.89 -16.27
C ASN A 88 -28.23 16.15 -15.73
N LEU A 89 -28.75 16.55 -14.58
CA LEU A 89 -29.98 15.98 -14.03
C LEU A 89 -31.19 16.21 -14.95
N ARG A 90 -31.25 17.33 -15.65
CA ARG A 90 -32.30 17.59 -16.66
C ARG A 90 -32.18 16.65 -17.86
N SER A 91 -30.97 16.47 -18.36
CA SER A 91 -30.73 15.56 -19.48
C SER A 91 -31.09 14.11 -19.15
N MET A 92 -30.97 13.72 -17.87
CA MET A 92 -31.36 12.40 -17.36
C MET A 92 -32.86 12.32 -17.03
N GLY A 93 -33.64 13.38 -17.18
CA GLY A 93 -35.04 13.42 -16.77
C GLY A 93 -35.29 13.41 -15.25
N LYS A 94 -34.24 13.61 -14.46
CA LYS A 94 -34.30 13.64 -12.99
C LYS A 94 -34.65 15.01 -12.41
N LEU A 95 -34.57 16.07 -13.21
CA LEU A 95 -34.92 17.42 -12.87
C LEU A 95 -35.78 18.06 -13.98
N GLY A 96 -36.85 18.73 -13.63
CA GLY A 96 -37.72 19.41 -14.58
C GLY A 96 -37.03 20.58 -15.28
N LYS A 97 -37.48 20.96 -16.50
CA LYS A 97 -36.83 21.97 -17.34
C LYS A 97 -36.56 23.30 -16.63
N ASN A 98 -37.48 23.75 -15.79
CA ASN A 98 -37.37 24.99 -15.01
C ASN A 98 -37.16 24.75 -13.50
N GLU A 99 -37.01 23.52 -13.12
CA GLU A 99 -36.81 23.14 -11.74
C GLU A 99 -35.34 23.37 -11.32
N LYS A 100 -35.16 23.81 -10.07
CA LYS A 100 -33.86 23.94 -9.45
C LYS A 100 -33.72 22.96 -8.32
N LEU A 101 -32.57 22.35 -8.23
CA LEU A 101 -32.24 21.42 -7.15
C LEU A 101 -32.17 22.21 -5.84
N LYS A 102 -33.04 21.93 -4.88
CA LYS A 102 -33.08 22.62 -3.59
C LYS A 102 -31.97 22.22 -2.65
N GLU A 103 -31.72 20.94 -2.58
CA GLU A 103 -30.67 20.30 -1.78
C GLU A 103 -30.35 18.91 -2.36
N VAL A 104 -29.20 18.36 -2.00
CA VAL A 104 -28.88 16.94 -2.14
C VAL A 104 -28.96 16.32 -0.74
N GLY A 105 -29.98 15.52 -0.51
CA GLY A 105 -30.28 14.96 0.81
C GLY A 105 -29.88 13.49 0.95
N CYS A 106 -30.19 12.91 2.09
CA CYS A 106 -29.87 11.53 2.41
C CYS A 106 -30.38 10.53 1.36
N ILE A 107 -31.62 10.71 0.90
CA ILE A 107 -32.26 9.82 -0.09
C ILE A 107 -31.52 9.84 -1.42
N ASP A 108 -31.00 10.98 -1.86
CA ASP A 108 -30.33 11.10 -3.16
C ASP A 108 -29.06 10.23 -3.27
N CYS A 109 -28.41 10.00 -2.14
CA CYS A 109 -27.19 9.18 -2.05
C CYS A 109 -27.50 7.76 -1.62
N HIS A 110 -28.42 7.57 -0.67
CA HIS A 110 -28.67 6.29 -0.04
C HIS A 110 -29.84 5.52 -0.63
N PHE A 111 -30.60 6.08 -1.54
CA PHE A 111 -31.70 5.44 -2.22
C PHE A 111 -31.64 5.69 -3.74
N ASP A 112 -32.33 6.71 -4.26
CA ASP A 112 -32.23 7.12 -5.67
C ASP A 112 -32.44 8.64 -5.76
N ILE A 113 -31.75 9.22 -6.72
CA ILE A 113 -31.69 10.66 -6.85
C ILE A 113 -33.06 11.25 -7.19
N ASN A 114 -33.47 12.26 -6.45
CA ASN A 114 -34.70 13.00 -6.64
C ASN A 114 -35.96 12.10 -6.76
N THR A 115 -35.95 10.96 -6.08
CA THR A 115 -37.11 10.06 -6.08
C THR A 115 -38.25 10.59 -5.23
N LYS A 116 -39.47 10.31 -5.68
CA LYS A 116 -40.70 10.54 -4.92
C LYS A 116 -41.29 9.23 -4.34
N GLN A 117 -40.63 8.12 -4.62
CA GLN A 117 -41.07 6.81 -4.14
C GLN A 117 -40.73 6.64 -2.67
N LYS A 118 -41.59 5.90 -1.97
CA LYS A 118 -41.29 5.45 -0.62
C LYS A 118 -40.24 4.35 -0.64
N ALA A 119 -39.30 4.41 0.28
CA ALA A 119 -38.23 3.42 0.42
C ALA A 119 -38.41 2.60 1.71
N ASP A 120 -38.22 1.30 1.62
CA ASP A 120 -38.04 0.46 2.80
C ASP A 120 -36.63 0.62 3.32
N HIS A 121 -36.50 1.16 4.54
CA HIS A 121 -35.21 1.45 5.15
C HIS A 121 -34.28 0.26 5.28
N ARG A 122 -34.80 -0.95 5.31
CA ARG A 122 -33.98 -2.18 5.45
C ARG A 122 -33.59 -2.80 4.12
N LYS A 123 -34.46 -2.65 3.10
CA LYS A 123 -34.30 -3.33 1.81
C LYS A 123 -33.73 -2.44 0.73
N ASP A 124 -34.15 -1.18 0.71
CA ASP A 124 -33.90 -0.28 -0.40
C ASP A 124 -32.73 0.69 -0.13
N ILE A 125 -32.33 0.85 1.15
CA ILE A 125 -31.18 1.69 1.51
C ILE A 125 -29.88 1.00 1.08
N LYS A 126 -29.08 1.71 0.32
CA LYS A 126 -27.76 1.28 -0.17
C LYS A 126 -26.64 2.17 0.37
N LEU A 127 -25.45 1.63 0.39
CA LEU A 127 -24.23 2.45 0.59
C LEU A 127 -23.95 3.23 -0.69
N ALA A 128 -23.66 4.53 -0.54
CA ALA A 128 -23.21 5.34 -1.66
C ALA A 128 -21.84 4.86 -2.14
N THR A 129 -21.70 4.72 -3.46
CA THR A 129 -20.46 4.37 -4.15
C THR A 129 -20.01 5.52 -5.04
N ALA A 130 -18.88 5.35 -5.72
CA ALA A 130 -18.41 6.32 -6.69
C ALA A 130 -19.42 6.54 -7.82
N ASP A 131 -20.15 5.49 -8.26
CA ASP A 131 -21.21 5.61 -9.26
C ASP A 131 -22.34 6.51 -8.80
N THR A 132 -22.71 6.45 -7.52
CA THR A 132 -23.71 7.34 -6.94
C THR A 132 -23.28 8.81 -7.05
N CYS A 133 -22.04 9.10 -6.72
CA CYS A 133 -21.47 10.44 -6.87
C CYS A 133 -21.39 10.85 -8.35
N GLY A 134 -20.95 9.92 -9.20
CA GLY A 134 -20.79 10.07 -10.64
C GLY A 134 -22.08 10.44 -11.37
N THR A 135 -23.25 10.09 -10.82
CA THR A 135 -24.54 10.50 -11.38
C THR A 135 -24.69 12.02 -11.51
N CYS A 136 -24.09 12.78 -10.59
CA CYS A 136 -24.09 14.26 -10.61
C CYS A 136 -22.73 14.81 -11.03
N HIS A 137 -21.63 14.22 -10.56
CA HIS A 137 -20.25 14.65 -10.75
C HIS A 137 -19.59 13.90 -11.92
N LEU A 138 -20.17 14.01 -13.12
CA LEU A 138 -19.75 13.25 -14.30
C LEU A 138 -18.28 13.44 -14.66
N GLN A 139 -17.80 14.68 -14.62
CA GLN A 139 -16.43 14.98 -15.01
C GLN A 139 -15.42 14.33 -14.04
N GLU A 140 -15.61 14.53 -12.75
CA GLU A 140 -14.74 14.00 -11.71
C GLU A 140 -14.75 12.48 -11.71
N PHE A 141 -15.93 11.89 -11.93
CA PHE A 141 -16.08 10.44 -12.05
C PHE A 141 -15.34 9.91 -13.28
N ALA A 142 -15.53 10.52 -14.46
CA ALA A 142 -14.84 10.12 -15.68
C ALA A 142 -13.31 10.28 -15.57
N GLU A 143 -12.84 11.36 -14.95
CA GLU A 143 -11.41 11.58 -14.70
C GLU A 143 -10.82 10.49 -13.81
N ARG A 144 -11.52 10.14 -12.74
CA ARG A 144 -11.13 9.06 -11.84
C ARG A 144 -11.15 7.70 -12.55
N GLU A 145 -12.22 7.36 -13.25
CA GLU A 145 -12.32 6.09 -13.98
C GLU A 145 -11.24 5.93 -15.04
N SER A 146 -10.74 7.04 -15.61
CA SER A 146 -9.62 7.01 -16.56
C SER A 146 -8.30 6.51 -15.95
N GLU A 147 -8.20 6.38 -14.63
CA GLU A 147 -7.05 5.74 -13.99
C GLU A 147 -6.86 4.29 -14.43
N ARG A 148 -7.96 3.57 -14.67
CA ARG A 148 -7.94 2.16 -15.10
C ARG A 148 -7.10 1.94 -16.36
N ASP A 149 -7.19 2.89 -17.29
CA ASP A 149 -6.51 2.82 -18.58
C ASP A 149 -5.17 3.57 -18.58
N THR A 150 -4.94 4.41 -17.59
CA THR A 150 -3.74 5.26 -17.53
C THR A 150 -2.53 4.49 -17.01
N ILE A 151 -2.72 3.55 -16.09
CA ILE A 151 -1.64 2.68 -15.61
C ILE A 151 -1.45 1.55 -16.61
N THR A 152 -0.64 1.80 -17.61
CA THR A 152 -0.21 0.78 -18.57
C THR A 152 1.24 0.38 -18.28
N TRP A 153 1.46 -0.22 -17.11
CA TRP A 153 2.72 -0.91 -16.85
C TRP A 153 2.94 -2.00 -17.89
N PRO A 154 4.16 -2.55 -18.02
CA PRO A 154 4.44 -3.53 -19.07
C PRO A 154 3.29 -4.51 -19.14
N LYS A 155 2.59 -4.48 -20.27
CA LYS A 155 1.25 -5.09 -20.46
C LYS A 155 1.19 -6.56 -20.09
N ASP A 156 2.33 -7.23 -20.13
CA ASP A 156 2.43 -8.67 -19.97
C ASP A 156 2.85 -9.13 -18.57
N GLN A 157 3.24 -8.20 -17.70
CA GLN A 157 3.80 -8.51 -16.39
C GLN A 157 2.93 -8.03 -15.20
N TRP A 158 1.86 -7.30 -15.50
CA TRP A 158 0.96 -6.84 -14.46
C TRP A 158 -0.44 -7.35 -14.68
N PRO A 159 -1.09 -7.94 -13.66
CA PRO A 159 -2.46 -8.45 -13.78
C PRO A 159 -3.42 -7.36 -14.27
N LYS A 160 -4.36 -7.76 -15.13
CA LYS A 160 -5.51 -6.89 -15.43
C LYS A 160 -6.21 -6.55 -14.13
N GLY A 161 -6.46 -5.27 -13.90
CA GLY A 161 -7.14 -4.82 -12.68
C GLY A 161 -6.21 -4.40 -11.56
N ARG A 162 -4.98 -3.98 -11.90
CA ARG A 162 -4.05 -3.40 -10.92
C ARG A 162 -4.72 -2.40 -10.00
N PRO A 163 -4.37 -2.37 -8.68
CA PRO A 163 -4.87 -1.39 -7.74
C PRO A 163 -4.68 0.04 -8.22
N SER A 164 -5.78 0.77 -8.28
CA SER A 164 -5.83 2.22 -8.46
C SER A 164 -7.04 2.74 -7.68
N HIS A 165 -7.13 4.05 -7.52
CA HIS A 165 -8.27 4.65 -6.83
C HIS A 165 -9.61 4.42 -7.55
N ALA A 166 -9.59 3.98 -8.80
CA ALA A 166 -10.77 3.67 -9.61
C ALA A 166 -11.14 2.18 -9.65
N LEU A 167 -10.32 1.29 -9.12
CA LEU A 167 -10.60 -0.16 -9.21
C LEU A 167 -11.63 -0.62 -8.18
N ASP A 168 -12.36 -1.66 -8.54
CA ASP A 168 -13.20 -2.40 -7.61
C ASP A 168 -12.31 -3.27 -6.70
N TYR A 169 -12.60 -3.27 -5.42
CA TYR A 169 -11.97 -4.11 -4.42
C TYR A 169 -11.96 -5.60 -4.79
N LYS A 170 -13.04 -6.13 -5.40
CA LYS A 170 -13.13 -7.54 -5.80
C LYS A 170 -12.16 -7.94 -6.92
N ALA A 171 -11.67 -6.98 -7.67
CA ALA A 171 -10.67 -7.19 -8.71
C ALA A 171 -9.25 -6.95 -8.21
N ASN A 172 -9.08 -6.73 -6.91
CA ASN A 172 -7.81 -6.39 -6.33
C ASN A 172 -6.98 -7.63 -6.03
N VAL A 173 -5.79 -7.67 -6.57
CA VAL A 173 -4.77 -8.70 -6.35
C VAL A 173 -4.41 -8.89 -4.88
N GLU A 174 -4.55 -7.85 -4.08
CA GLU A 174 -4.27 -7.88 -2.64
C GLU A 174 -5.14 -8.89 -1.87
N VAL A 175 -6.28 -9.28 -2.42
CA VAL A 175 -7.08 -10.38 -1.85
C VAL A 175 -6.28 -11.68 -1.83
N ASP A 176 -5.43 -11.90 -2.81
CA ASP A 176 -4.56 -13.09 -2.86
C ASP A 176 -3.41 -13.00 -1.86
N VAL A 177 -2.89 -11.81 -1.62
CA VAL A 177 -1.88 -11.56 -0.57
C VAL A 177 -2.44 -11.92 0.81
N TYR A 178 -3.70 -11.62 1.04
CA TYR A 178 -4.39 -11.93 2.28
C TYR A 178 -5.16 -13.27 2.24
N ALA A 179 -4.85 -14.16 1.31
CA ALA A 179 -5.54 -15.44 1.14
C ALA A 179 -5.57 -16.32 2.42
N GLY A 180 -4.68 -16.08 3.35
CA GLY A 180 -4.68 -16.71 4.67
C GLY A 180 -5.65 -16.10 5.66
N MET A 181 -6.23 -14.95 5.40
CA MET A 181 -7.14 -14.22 6.29
C MET A 181 -8.60 -14.49 5.92
N SER A 182 -9.50 -14.38 6.88
CA SER A 182 -10.92 -14.44 6.59
C SER A 182 -11.39 -13.15 5.88
N GLN A 183 -12.43 -13.24 5.05
CA GLN A 183 -13.04 -12.07 4.41
C GLN A 183 -13.46 -10.99 5.42
N ARG A 184 -13.84 -11.41 6.61
CA ARG A 184 -14.21 -10.48 7.69
C ARG A 184 -12.99 -9.77 8.26
N GLU A 185 -11.89 -10.46 8.47
CA GLU A 185 -10.62 -9.85 8.96
C GLU A 185 -10.07 -8.86 7.94
N ILE A 186 -10.14 -9.19 6.65
CA ILE A 186 -9.80 -8.26 5.58
C ILE A 186 -10.73 -7.04 5.66
N ALA A 187 -12.04 -7.25 5.78
CA ALA A 187 -13.02 -6.17 5.86
C ALA A 187 -12.83 -5.28 7.10
N ASP A 188 -12.54 -5.85 8.23
CA ASP A 188 -12.43 -5.13 9.50
C ASP A 188 -11.07 -4.42 9.67
N GLY A 189 -10.02 -4.88 9.01
CA GLY A 189 -8.66 -4.38 9.16
C GLY A 189 -8.12 -3.68 7.90
N CYS A 190 -7.92 -4.44 6.83
CA CYS A 190 -7.20 -3.97 5.65
C CYS A 190 -8.03 -3.04 4.77
N THR A 191 -9.35 -3.22 4.77
CA THR A 191 -10.26 -2.44 3.91
C THR A 191 -10.38 -0.98 4.30
N GLY A 192 -9.87 -0.57 5.46
CA GLY A 192 -9.75 0.84 5.80
C GLY A 192 -9.02 1.64 4.71
N CYS A 193 -7.95 1.06 4.14
CA CYS A 193 -7.17 1.64 3.05
C CYS A 193 -7.54 1.03 1.69
N HIS A 194 -7.69 -0.28 1.60
CA HIS A 194 -7.76 -1.02 0.33
C HIS A 194 -9.17 -1.14 -0.30
N VAL A 195 -10.26 -0.87 0.44
CA VAL A 195 -11.63 -0.84 -0.12
C VAL A 195 -12.07 0.54 -0.61
N ASN A 196 -11.27 1.54 -0.35
CA ASN A 196 -11.61 2.92 -0.69
C ASN A 196 -11.54 3.22 -2.20
N GLN A 197 -11.04 2.29 -2.97
CA GLN A 197 -10.88 2.40 -4.41
C GLN A 197 -12.19 2.68 -5.15
N ASN A 198 -13.33 2.29 -4.59
CA ASN A 198 -14.64 2.54 -5.19
C ASN A 198 -15.45 3.65 -4.51
N LYS A 199 -14.81 4.55 -3.74
CA LYS A 199 -15.52 5.58 -2.98
C LYS A 199 -14.86 6.95 -3.12
N CYS A 200 -15.66 7.97 -3.41
CA CYS A 200 -15.21 9.36 -3.42
C CYS A 200 -15.04 9.91 -2.00
N ASP A 201 -15.79 9.37 -1.04
CA ASP A 201 -15.77 9.79 0.37
C ASP A 201 -14.53 9.38 1.16
N THR A 202 -13.61 8.67 0.53
CA THR A 202 -12.26 8.46 1.04
C THR A 202 -11.49 9.77 1.15
N CYS A 203 -11.59 10.62 0.11
CA CYS A 203 -10.94 11.92 0.06
C CYS A 203 -11.89 13.06 0.49
N HIS A 204 -13.18 12.90 0.24
CA HIS A 204 -14.22 13.86 0.59
C HIS A 204 -15.01 13.34 1.79
N ALA A 205 -14.54 13.64 3.00
CA ALA A 205 -15.14 13.10 4.23
C ALA A 205 -16.66 13.27 4.25
N ARG A 206 -17.37 12.16 4.45
CA ARG A 206 -18.84 12.17 4.57
C ARG A 206 -19.20 12.67 5.98
N HIS A 207 -20.21 13.41 6.10
CA HIS A 207 -21.27 13.88 5.20
C HIS A 207 -21.11 15.37 4.90
N ASP A 208 -19.97 15.95 5.28
CA ASP A 208 -19.61 17.35 5.00
C ASP A 208 -19.14 17.53 3.54
N PHE A 209 -18.42 16.56 3.00
CA PHE A 209 -17.83 16.60 1.64
C PHE A 209 -17.01 17.87 1.40
N SER A 210 -16.24 18.27 2.41
CA SER A 210 -15.46 19.49 2.39
C SER A 210 -14.33 19.45 1.36
N VAL A 211 -14.37 20.35 0.38
CA VAL A 211 -13.27 20.53 -0.58
C VAL A 211 -12.02 21.06 0.11
N ALA A 212 -12.20 21.86 1.15
CA ALA A 212 -11.07 22.38 1.93
C ALA A 212 -10.32 21.26 2.66
N GLU A 213 -11.03 20.24 3.13
CA GLU A 213 -10.42 19.06 3.75
C GLU A 213 -9.69 18.22 2.72
N SER A 214 -10.34 17.89 1.60
CA SER A 214 -9.74 17.04 0.56
C SER A 214 -8.51 17.65 -0.13
N ARG A 215 -8.26 18.94 0.03
CA ARG A 215 -7.05 19.61 -0.45
C ARG A 215 -5.86 19.56 0.49
N LYS A 216 -6.04 19.05 1.71
CA LYS A 216 -4.94 18.89 2.67
C LYS A 216 -4.22 17.56 2.44
N PRO A 217 -2.89 17.53 2.51
CA PRO A 217 -2.11 16.30 2.38
C PRO A 217 -2.52 15.20 3.35
N GLU A 218 -3.03 15.55 4.53
CA GLU A 218 -3.48 14.62 5.57
C GLU A 218 -4.56 13.64 5.08
N VAL A 219 -5.32 14.02 4.05
CA VAL A 219 -6.31 13.11 3.43
C VAL A 219 -5.63 11.93 2.74
N CYS A 220 -4.52 12.17 2.04
CA CYS A 220 -3.73 11.11 1.42
C CYS A 220 -2.99 10.28 2.46
N ALA A 221 -2.49 10.95 3.51
CA ALA A 221 -1.75 10.34 4.60
C ALA A 221 -2.53 9.27 5.38
N GLN A 222 -3.85 9.27 5.33
CA GLN A 222 -4.68 8.23 5.96
C GLN A 222 -4.36 6.82 5.44
N CYS A 223 -3.92 6.73 4.17
CA CYS A 223 -3.59 5.47 3.52
C CYS A 223 -2.12 5.43 3.05
N HIS A 224 -1.54 6.57 2.68
CA HIS A 224 -0.18 6.66 2.18
C HIS A 224 0.82 7.00 3.30
N SER A 225 0.85 6.16 4.33
CA SER A 225 1.77 6.25 5.47
C SER A 225 2.08 4.84 5.99
N GLY A 226 3.25 4.65 6.56
CA GLY A 226 3.69 3.36 7.10
C GLY A 226 5.05 2.92 6.56
N ALA A 227 5.52 1.76 7.01
CA ALA A 227 6.85 1.27 6.68
C ALA A 227 6.99 0.92 5.19
N ASP A 228 5.97 0.32 4.62
CA ASP A 228 5.89 -0.21 3.26
C ASP A 228 5.48 0.84 2.19
N HIS A 229 5.04 2.02 2.61
CA HIS A 229 4.65 3.11 1.71
C HIS A 229 4.67 4.48 2.41
N ASN A 230 5.81 4.84 2.91
CA ASN A 230 6.11 6.02 3.73
C ASN A 230 6.00 7.39 2.99
N ASN A 231 5.02 7.52 2.09
CA ASN A 231 4.84 8.72 1.27
C ASN A 231 4.60 9.97 2.12
N TRP A 232 3.74 9.84 3.16
CA TRP A 232 3.46 10.92 4.08
C TRP A 232 4.68 11.33 4.89
N GLU A 233 5.40 10.38 5.47
CA GLU A 233 6.58 10.62 6.29
C GLU A 233 7.66 11.34 5.47
N ALA A 234 7.91 10.86 4.24
CA ALA A 234 8.88 11.45 3.35
C ALA A 234 8.47 12.86 2.91
N TYR A 235 7.21 13.07 2.51
CA TYR A 235 6.70 14.40 2.18
C TYR A 235 6.75 15.34 3.37
N ASN A 236 6.22 14.92 4.52
CA ASN A 236 6.07 15.77 5.71
C ASN A 236 7.41 16.27 6.26
N LEU A 237 8.47 15.49 6.10
CA LEU A 237 9.83 15.84 6.52
C LEU A 237 10.66 16.50 5.39
N SER A 238 10.15 16.54 4.16
CA SER A 238 10.77 17.27 3.06
C SER A 238 10.67 18.79 3.26
N LYS A 239 11.45 19.56 2.49
CA LYS A 239 11.33 21.03 2.52
C LYS A 239 9.93 21.52 2.14
N HIS A 240 9.23 20.82 1.23
CA HIS A 240 7.86 21.13 0.87
C HIS A 240 6.90 20.89 2.04
N GLY A 241 7.00 19.73 2.68
CA GLY A 241 6.18 19.40 3.83
C GLY A 241 6.44 20.26 5.05
N LEU A 242 7.71 20.55 5.37
CA LEU A 242 8.06 21.46 6.47
C LEU A 242 7.49 22.86 6.25
N LYS A 243 7.53 23.35 5.01
CA LYS A 243 6.91 24.64 4.69
C LYS A 243 5.38 24.58 4.82
N TYR A 244 4.75 23.51 4.33
CA TYR A 244 3.33 23.25 4.54
C TYR A 244 2.97 23.26 6.02
N GLN A 245 3.66 22.47 6.84
CA GLN A 245 3.38 22.36 8.28
C GLN A 245 3.51 23.70 9.01
N ARG A 246 4.51 24.50 8.64
CA ARG A 246 4.72 25.82 9.23
C ARG A 246 3.62 26.81 8.90
N ASP A 247 3.15 26.82 7.65
CA ASP A 247 2.35 27.91 7.11
C ASP A 247 0.86 27.54 6.91
N LYS A 248 0.47 26.26 7.03
CA LYS A 248 -0.87 25.76 6.69
C LYS A 248 -2.03 26.43 7.40
N ALA A 249 -1.80 26.98 8.60
CA ALA A 249 -2.84 27.72 9.34
C ALA A 249 -3.24 29.03 8.64
N GLN A 250 -2.40 29.56 7.76
CA GLN A 250 -2.62 30.78 6.99
C GLN A 250 -3.20 30.50 5.60
N TRP A 251 -3.27 29.22 5.18
CA TRP A 251 -3.70 28.84 3.85
C TRP A 251 -5.21 28.73 3.75
N ASN A 252 -5.76 29.20 2.64
CA ASN A 252 -7.19 29.08 2.35
C ASN A 252 -7.47 27.89 1.44
N PHE A 253 -7.72 26.73 2.01
CA PHE A 253 -8.03 25.52 1.28
C PHE A 253 -9.37 25.53 0.52
N ASN A 254 -10.19 26.57 0.65
CA ASN A 254 -11.39 26.74 -0.19
C ASN A 254 -11.06 27.28 -1.59
N VAL A 255 -9.93 27.94 -1.75
CA VAL A 255 -9.45 28.41 -3.05
C VAL A 255 -8.85 27.23 -3.82
N PRO A 256 -9.13 27.08 -5.13
CA PRO A 256 -8.47 26.08 -5.96
C PRO A 256 -6.95 26.16 -5.83
N ILE A 257 -6.29 25.04 -5.64
CA ILE A 257 -4.84 24.94 -5.35
C ILE A 257 -4.00 25.80 -6.31
N LYS A 258 -4.30 25.72 -7.61
CA LYS A 258 -3.56 26.48 -8.63
C LYS A 258 -3.70 28.00 -8.45
N GLU A 259 -4.89 28.47 -8.09
CA GLU A 259 -5.13 29.88 -7.86
C GLU A 259 -4.51 30.33 -6.52
N ALA A 260 -4.59 29.49 -5.49
CA ALA A 260 -3.95 29.76 -4.21
C ALA A 260 -2.44 29.91 -4.33
N MET A 261 -1.79 29.06 -5.11
CA MET A 261 -0.34 29.14 -5.37
C MET A 261 0.05 30.37 -6.18
N LYS A 262 -0.72 30.73 -7.20
CA LYS A 262 -0.47 31.95 -7.99
C LYS A 262 -0.53 33.23 -7.15
N ASN A 263 -1.46 33.26 -6.20
CA ASN A 263 -1.68 34.43 -5.35
C ASN A 263 -0.78 34.43 -4.10
N GLY A 264 0.16 33.46 -3.98
CA GLY A 264 1.05 33.34 -2.84
C GLY A 264 0.37 32.91 -1.54
N ALA A 265 -0.90 32.51 -1.60
CA ALA A 265 -1.65 32.02 -0.45
C ALA A 265 -1.17 30.62 0.01
N GLU A 266 -0.72 29.81 -0.95
CA GLU A 266 -0.06 28.53 -0.70
C GLU A 266 1.32 28.58 -1.35
N THR A 267 2.37 28.33 -0.58
CA THR A 267 3.75 28.56 -1.02
C THR A 267 4.58 27.27 -1.10
N ALA A 268 3.94 26.13 -0.95
CA ALA A 268 4.53 24.81 -1.19
C ALA A 268 3.49 23.88 -1.83
N PRO A 269 3.90 22.95 -2.69
CA PRO A 269 2.98 22.00 -3.29
C PRO A 269 2.50 20.98 -2.24
N THR A 270 1.23 20.60 -2.35
CA THR A 270 0.63 19.48 -1.59
C THR A 270 0.62 18.21 -2.45
N CYS A 271 0.20 17.08 -1.85
CA CYS A 271 0.03 15.83 -2.59
C CYS A 271 -0.87 16.04 -3.83
N GLN A 272 -1.99 16.70 -3.63
CA GLN A 272 -2.97 16.97 -4.68
C GLN A 272 -2.38 17.87 -5.79
N TYR A 273 -1.58 18.87 -5.44
CA TYR A 273 -0.94 19.71 -6.44
C TYR A 273 0.03 18.90 -7.31
N CYS A 274 0.88 18.09 -6.69
CA CYS A 274 1.85 17.29 -7.42
C CYS A 274 1.19 16.16 -8.22
N HIS A 275 0.27 15.40 -7.63
CA HIS A 275 -0.27 14.19 -8.24
C HIS A 275 -1.49 14.43 -9.14
N MET A 276 -2.33 15.43 -8.85
CA MET A 276 -3.55 15.71 -9.62
C MET A 276 -3.34 16.76 -10.71
N GLU A 277 -2.23 17.53 -10.68
CA GLU A 277 -1.91 18.48 -11.74
C GLU A 277 -1.43 17.74 -12.99
N TYR A 278 -1.99 18.07 -14.14
CA TYR A 278 -1.56 17.59 -15.44
C TYR A 278 -1.85 18.63 -16.53
N GLN A 279 -0.83 19.04 -17.25
CA GLN A 279 -0.93 20.04 -18.33
C GLN A 279 -1.68 21.33 -17.90
N GLY A 280 -1.45 21.78 -16.69
CA GLY A 280 -2.05 23.00 -16.19
C GLY A 280 -3.46 22.87 -15.61
N LYS A 281 -4.03 21.66 -15.53
CA LYS A 281 -5.33 21.37 -14.94
C LYS A 281 -5.20 20.43 -13.74
N ILE A 282 -6.05 20.60 -12.76
CA ILE A 282 -6.23 19.65 -11.66
C ILE A 282 -7.34 18.66 -12.05
N ALA A 283 -7.08 17.39 -11.99
CA ALA A 283 -8.00 16.32 -12.39
C ALA A 283 -7.95 15.15 -11.39
N HIS A 284 -9.03 14.36 -11.32
CA HIS A 284 -9.17 13.24 -10.39
C HIS A 284 -8.47 11.96 -10.85
N ASN A 285 -7.55 12.05 -11.79
CA ASN A 285 -6.65 10.96 -12.16
C ASN A 285 -5.28 11.22 -11.54
N VAL A 286 -5.00 10.61 -10.39
CA VAL A 286 -3.76 10.82 -9.61
C VAL A 286 -2.56 10.04 -10.15
N VAL A 287 -2.78 9.08 -11.05
CA VAL A 287 -1.74 8.19 -11.58
C VAL A 287 -1.20 8.62 -12.95
N ARG A 288 -1.72 9.71 -13.51
CA ARG A 288 -1.41 10.16 -14.87
C ARG A 288 0.09 10.40 -15.14
N LYS A 289 0.82 10.80 -14.12
CA LYS A 289 2.28 11.04 -14.17
C LYS A 289 3.10 9.94 -13.53
N VAL A 290 2.47 8.96 -12.88
CA VAL A 290 3.19 7.87 -12.23
C VAL A 290 3.93 7.05 -13.27
N ARG A 291 5.26 6.92 -13.11
CA ARG A 291 6.15 6.16 -13.98
C ARG A 291 6.92 5.07 -13.25
N TRP A 292 7.08 5.19 -11.96
CA TRP A 292 7.58 4.16 -11.07
C TRP A 292 6.42 3.49 -10.32
N ALA A 293 6.54 2.18 -10.04
CA ALA A 293 5.70 1.55 -9.04
C ALA A 293 6.10 2.03 -7.64
N ASN A 294 5.17 2.01 -6.70
CA ASN A 294 5.52 2.23 -5.28
C ASN A 294 6.53 1.19 -4.80
N TYR A 295 6.39 -0.03 -5.30
CA TYR A 295 7.36 -1.12 -5.11
C TYR A 295 8.30 -1.18 -6.31
N PRO A 296 9.52 -0.62 -6.23
CA PRO A 296 10.39 -0.47 -7.39
C PRO A 296 11.00 -1.79 -7.88
N PHE A 297 10.89 -2.87 -7.13
CA PHE A 297 11.37 -4.21 -7.50
C PHE A 297 10.41 -5.01 -8.39
N VAL A 298 9.38 -4.37 -8.93
CA VAL A 298 8.43 -5.00 -9.86
C VAL A 298 9.16 -5.49 -11.12
N PRO A 299 8.91 -6.72 -11.57
CA PRO A 299 9.51 -7.23 -12.80
C PRO A 299 9.31 -6.28 -13.99
N GLY A 300 10.34 -6.10 -14.80
CA GLY A 300 10.31 -5.23 -16.00
C GLY A 300 10.35 -3.73 -15.73
N ILE A 301 10.55 -3.31 -14.49
CA ILE A 301 10.60 -1.87 -14.15
C ILE A 301 11.76 -1.16 -14.85
N ARG A 302 12.92 -1.81 -14.96
CA ARG A 302 14.14 -1.25 -15.55
C ARG A 302 13.96 -0.92 -17.03
N GLU A 303 13.26 -1.77 -17.76
CA GLU A 303 12.93 -1.59 -19.16
C GLU A 303 11.83 -0.54 -19.32
N ASN A 304 10.83 -0.57 -18.45
CA ASN A 304 9.70 0.35 -18.52
C ASN A 304 10.12 1.82 -18.31
N ILE A 305 11.04 2.09 -17.41
CA ILE A 305 11.55 3.46 -17.13
C ILE A 305 12.31 4.04 -18.31
N LYS A 306 12.82 3.21 -19.22
CA LYS A 306 13.55 3.62 -20.43
C LYS A 306 12.67 3.78 -21.67
N THR A 307 11.36 3.76 -21.51
CA THR A 307 10.40 3.87 -22.62
C THR A 307 9.93 5.31 -22.82
N GLU A 308 9.49 5.61 -24.06
CA GLU A 308 8.84 6.88 -24.39
C GLU A 308 7.62 7.17 -23.49
N TRP A 309 6.94 6.13 -23.02
CA TRP A 309 5.84 6.24 -22.07
C TRP A 309 6.31 6.84 -20.74
N ALA A 310 7.47 6.40 -20.23
CA ALA A 310 8.06 6.92 -18.99
C ALA A 310 8.63 8.34 -19.21
N ASP A 311 9.24 8.61 -20.36
CA ASP A 311 9.77 9.93 -20.70
C ASP A 311 8.67 11.00 -20.74
N LYS A 312 7.53 10.71 -21.35
CA LYS A 312 6.36 11.62 -21.38
C LYS A 312 5.86 11.94 -19.96
N ARG A 313 5.91 10.97 -19.05
CA ARG A 313 5.54 11.19 -17.63
C ARG A 313 6.59 11.98 -16.88
N ASN A 314 7.85 11.72 -17.17
CA ASN A 314 8.96 12.50 -16.64
C ASN A 314 8.83 13.97 -17.03
N ASP A 315 8.59 14.25 -18.31
CA ASP A 315 8.37 15.61 -18.80
C ASP A 315 7.16 16.29 -18.13
N ALA A 316 6.09 15.53 -17.86
CA ALA A 316 4.94 16.07 -17.15
C ALA A 316 5.26 16.40 -15.68
N TRP A 317 6.09 15.61 -15.00
CA TRP A 317 6.62 15.94 -13.68
C TRP A 317 7.50 17.20 -13.71
N VAL A 318 8.47 17.25 -14.63
CA VAL A 318 9.32 18.43 -14.82
C VAL A 318 8.47 19.68 -15.03
N LYS A 319 7.46 19.61 -15.89
CA LYS A 319 6.54 20.73 -16.12
C LYS A 319 5.78 21.17 -14.86
N THR A 320 5.38 20.25 -13.99
CA THR A 320 4.78 20.60 -12.70
C THR A 320 5.78 21.32 -11.81
N CYS A 321 7.03 20.83 -11.74
CA CYS A 321 8.10 21.44 -10.95
C CYS A 321 8.45 22.86 -11.43
N THR A 322 8.40 23.10 -12.74
CA THR A 322 8.76 24.42 -13.33
C THR A 322 7.79 25.55 -12.99
N ASN A 323 6.68 25.26 -12.33
CA ASN A 323 5.86 26.32 -11.75
C ASN A 323 6.58 27.10 -10.63
N CYS A 324 7.64 26.52 -10.04
CA CYS A 324 8.39 27.14 -8.95
C CYS A 324 9.92 27.00 -9.12
N HIS A 325 10.40 26.00 -9.84
CA HIS A 325 11.84 25.68 -10.01
C HIS A 325 12.27 25.85 -11.47
N SER A 326 13.58 25.98 -11.70
CA SER A 326 14.13 25.92 -13.07
C SER A 326 13.97 24.51 -13.65
N GLU A 327 13.87 24.41 -14.96
CA GLU A 327 13.80 23.13 -15.65
C GLU A 327 15.06 22.28 -15.41
N THR A 328 16.22 22.92 -15.42
CA THR A 328 17.49 22.24 -15.13
C THR A 328 17.48 21.58 -13.77
N TYR A 329 17.01 22.28 -12.74
CA TYR A 329 16.89 21.73 -11.40
C TYR A 329 15.90 20.55 -11.35
N ALA A 330 14.73 20.72 -11.99
CA ALA A 330 13.70 19.70 -12.01
C ALA A 330 14.19 18.42 -12.70
N ARG A 331 14.85 18.53 -13.85
CA ARG A 331 15.42 17.39 -14.57
C ARG A 331 16.53 16.70 -13.79
N ALA A 332 17.45 17.46 -13.20
CA ALA A 332 18.50 16.90 -12.35
C ALA A 332 17.94 16.13 -11.15
N TRP A 333 16.84 16.61 -10.56
CA TRP A 333 16.18 15.89 -9.47
C TRP A 333 15.54 14.57 -9.94
N MET A 334 14.85 14.57 -11.07
CA MET A 334 14.26 13.35 -11.63
C MET A 334 15.31 12.29 -11.97
N GLU A 335 16.45 12.71 -12.53
CA GLU A 335 17.60 11.85 -12.80
C GLU A 335 18.22 11.31 -11.51
N PHE A 336 18.37 12.15 -10.50
CA PHE A 336 18.89 11.74 -9.19
C PHE A 336 17.98 10.69 -8.53
N MET A 337 16.66 10.88 -8.61
CA MET A 337 15.68 9.91 -8.11
C MET A 337 15.82 8.56 -8.81
N ASP A 338 15.93 8.56 -10.13
CA ASP A 338 16.07 7.32 -10.91
C ASP A 338 17.36 6.59 -10.58
N ASN A 339 18.50 7.30 -10.60
CA ASN A 339 19.81 6.73 -10.32
C ASN A 339 19.90 6.17 -8.89
N GLY A 340 19.33 6.87 -7.92
CA GLY A 340 19.29 6.40 -6.54
C GLY A 340 18.41 5.14 -6.38
N THR A 341 17.27 5.09 -7.06
CA THR A 341 16.40 3.91 -7.05
C THR A 341 17.09 2.73 -7.75
N PHE A 342 17.72 2.94 -8.91
CA PHE A 342 18.46 1.88 -9.60
C PHE A 342 19.61 1.33 -8.76
N SER A 343 20.36 2.21 -8.07
CA SER A 343 21.42 1.76 -7.15
C SER A 343 20.90 0.87 -6.03
N GLY A 344 19.70 1.17 -5.52
CA GLY A 344 19.02 0.31 -4.56
C GLY A 344 18.60 -1.03 -5.15
N LEU A 345 18.03 -1.00 -6.37
CA LEU A 345 17.65 -2.21 -7.11
C LEU A 345 18.85 -3.12 -7.41
N ASP A 346 19.98 -2.56 -7.83
CA ASP A 346 21.19 -3.36 -8.10
C ASP A 346 21.63 -4.12 -6.85
N LYS A 347 21.61 -3.46 -5.71
CA LYS A 347 21.95 -4.09 -4.44
C LYS A 347 20.93 -5.15 -3.99
N TYR A 348 19.66 -4.91 -4.24
CA TYR A 348 18.60 -5.89 -4.00
C TYR A 348 18.76 -7.13 -4.91
N ASP A 349 19.02 -6.94 -6.20
CA ASP A 349 19.19 -8.03 -7.16
C ASP A 349 20.38 -8.93 -6.80
N GLU A 350 21.50 -8.33 -6.33
CA GLU A 350 22.64 -9.11 -5.82
C GLU A 350 22.25 -9.97 -4.61
N ALA A 351 21.57 -9.40 -3.63
CA ALA A 351 21.10 -10.12 -2.44
C ALA A 351 20.07 -11.20 -2.80
N HIS A 352 19.15 -10.89 -3.72
CA HIS A 352 18.16 -11.81 -4.24
C HIS A 352 18.81 -13.03 -4.89
N HIS A 353 19.81 -12.82 -5.73
CA HIS A 353 20.57 -13.91 -6.36
C HIS A 353 21.23 -14.83 -5.33
N VAL A 354 21.86 -14.26 -4.31
CA VAL A 354 22.51 -15.06 -3.24
C VAL A 354 21.48 -15.91 -2.49
N VAL A 355 20.36 -15.35 -2.11
CA VAL A 355 19.30 -16.10 -1.39
C VAL A 355 18.67 -17.18 -2.30
N GLU A 356 18.55 -16.91 -3.59
CA GLU A 356 18.11 -17.89 -4.59
C GLU A 356 19.08 -19.08 -4.67
N GLU A 357 20.39 -18.83 -4.74
CA GLU A 357 21.40 -19.87 -4.75
C GLU A 357 21.41 -20.68 -3.45
N GLN A 358 21.25 -20.04 -2.29
CA GLN A 358 21.07 -20.72 -1.01
C GLN A 358 19.86 -21.65 -1.02
N TYR A 359 18.74 -21.22 -1.61
CA TYR A 359 17.55 -22.05 -1.76
C TYR A 359 17.83 -23.26 -2.64
N LYS A 360 18.42 -23.08 -3.83
CA LYS A 360 18.79 -24.15 -4.78
C LYS A 360 19.73 -25.13 -4.14
N ALA A 361 20.71 -24.67 -3.39
CA ALA A 361 21.66 -25.50 -2.66
C ALA A 361 21.06 -26.18 -1.41
N GLY A 362 19.83 -25.88 -1.05
CA GLY A 362 19.18 -26.45 0.11
C GLY A 362 19.71 -25.98 1.46
N LEU A 363 20.32 -24.80 1.49
CA LEU A 363 20.96 -24.19 2.68
C LEU A 363 19.99 -23.46 3.60
N LEU A 364 18.85 -23.06 3.10
CA LEU A 364 17.88 -22.32 3.89
C LEU A 364 17.27 -23.22 4.97
N THR A 365 17.38 -22.78 6.21
CA THR A 365 16.98 -23.54 7.40
C THR A 365 15.51 -23.40 7.78
N GLY A 366 14.75 -22.63 7.04
CA GLY A 366 13.32 -22.48 7.27
C GLY A 366 12.56 -23.80 7.16
N GLN A 367 11.35 -23.85 7.68
CA GLN A 367 10.57 -25.10 7.76
C GLN A 367 10.09 -25.56 6.37
N LYS A 368 10.95 -26.27 5.65
CA LYS A 368 10.71 -26.77 4.30
C LYS A 368 9.44 -27.62 4.16
N THR A 369 9.11 -28.39 5.19
CA THR A 369 7.98 -29.32 5.17
C THR A 369 6.60 -28.69 5.25
N ASN A 370 6.52 -27.44 5.65
CA ASN A 370 5.26 -26.76 5.96
C ASN A 370 5.01 -25.53 5.09
N ARG A 371 5.82 -25.31 4.07
CA ARG A 371 5.64 -24.21 3.15
C ARG A 371 4.61 -24.59 2.08
N PRO A 372 3.49 -23.87 1.98
CA PRO A 372 2.51 -24.14 0.93
C PRO A 372 3.04 -23.78 -0.47
N THR A 373 4.05 -22.93 -0.53
CA THR A 373 4.68 -22.44 -1.76
C THR A 373 6.20 -22.43 -1.61
N PRO A 374 6.97 -22.48 -2.70
CA PRO A 374 8.40 -22.21 -2.66
C PRO A 374 8.65 -20.81 -2.07
N PRO A 375 9.76 -20.57 -1.41
CA PRO A 375 10.09 -19.24 -0.92
C PRO A 375 10.37 -18.27 -2.06
N ALA A 376 10.09 -16.99 -1.86
CA ALA A 376 10.76 -15.95 -2.62
C ALA A 376 12.27 -16.15 -2.43
N PRO A 377 13.07 -16.02 -3.38
CA PRO A 377 13.00 -15.39 -4.68
C PRO A 377 12.74 -16.32 -5.86
N VAL A 378 12.37 -17.56 -5.62
CA VAL A 378 12.22 -18.61 -6.66
C VAL A 378 10.89 -18.49 -7.41
N GLN A 379 10.04 -17.57 -6.99
CA GLN A 379 8.71 -17.40 -7.55
C GLN A 379 8.67 -16.27 -8.59
N ASP A 380 8.07 -16.59 -9.71
CA ASP A 380 7.73 -15.59 -10.71
C ASP A 380 6.45 -14.89 -10.27
N GLY A 381 6.58 -13.61 -9.95
CA GLY A 381 5.44 -12.75 -9.69
C GLY A 381 5.43 -12.08 -8.32
N PHE A 382 5.00 -10.85 -8.35
CA PHE A 382 4.90 -9.95 -7.22
C PHE A 382 3.97 -10.46 -6.10
N GLU A 383 2.87 -11.08 -6.47
CA GLU A 383 1.87 -11.59 -5.54
C GLU A 383 2.40 -12.73 -4.68
N GLN A 384 3.19 -13.61 -5.28
CA GLN A 384 3.76 -14.75 -4.58
C GLN A 384 4.83 -14.34 -3.59
N PHE A 385 5.53 -13.23 -3.85
CA PHE A 385 6.48 -12.63 -2.91
C PHE A 385 5.81 -12.26 -1.59
N PHE A 386 4.65 -11.62 -1.65
CA PHE A 386 3.87 -11.26 -0.44
C PHE A 386 3.20 -12.46 0.21
N GLN A 387 2.75 -13.46 -0.54
CA GLN A 387 2.13 -14.66 0.02
C GLN A 387 3.04 -15.41 1.00
N ILE A 388 4.34 -15.39 0.79
CA ILE A 388 5.30 -16.03 1.71
C ILE A 388 5.25 -15.38 3.08
N TYR A 389 5.08 -14.08 3.11
CA TYR A 389 5.15 -13.26 4.31
C TYR A 389 3.86 -13.28 5.11
N TRP A 390 2.76 -13.08 4.38
CA TRP A 390 1.44 -12.87 4.97
C TRP A 390 0.63 -14.16 5.08
N SER A 391 1.05 -15.25 4.42
CA SER A 391 0.30 -16.51 4.46
C SER A 391 0.50 -17.25 5.77
N LYS A 392 -0.58 -17.81 6.29
CA LYS A 392 -0.57 -18.66 7.47
C LYS A 392 0.31 -19.90 7.24
N GLY A 393 1.18 -20.18 8.19
CA GLY A 393 2.00 -21.38 8.20
C GLY A 393 3.19 -21.36 7.25
N ASN A 394 3.51 -20.22 6.68
CA ASN A 394 4.76 -20.03 5.98
C ASN A 394 5.83 -19.52 6.95
N ASN A 395 6.93 -20.26 7.07
CA ASN A 395 8.03 -19.90 7.94
C ASN A 395 9.28 -19.70 7.10
N PRO A 396 9.56 -18.48 6.66
CA PRO A 396 10.75 -18.16 5.88
C PRO A 396 12.02 -18.39 6.71
N ALA A 397 13.13 -18.68 6.06
CA ALA A 397 14.44 -18.64 6.69
C ALA A 397 14.86 -17.20 6.98
N ALA A 398 15.83 -17.00 7.85
CA ALA A 398 16.28 -15.65 8.25
C ALA A 398 16.70 -14.79 7.04
N ASN A 399 17.40 -15.38 6.07
CA ASN A 399 17.83 -14.63 4.87
C ASN A 399 16.68 -14.29 3.92
N GLU A 400 15.65 -15.14 3.86
CA GLU A 400 14.42 -14.79 3.11
C GLU A 400 13.69 -13.63 3.77
N LEU A 401 13.65 -13.62 5.11
CA LEU A 401 13.06 -12.54 5.89
C LEU A 401 13.81 -11.22 5.65
N LYS A 402 15.14 -11.25 5.73
CA LYS A 402 15.97 -10.08 5.47
C LYS A 402 15.85 -9.56 4.04
N LEU A 403 15.77 -10.47 3.06
CA LEU A 403 15.57 -10.09 1.66
C LEU A 403 14.22 -9.39 1.48
N PHE A 404 13.19 -9.88 2.16
CA PHE A 404 11.89 -9.24 2.16
C PHE A 404 11.94 -7.84 2.79
N GLU A 405 12.49 -7.71 3.99
CA GLU A 405 12.66 -6.40 4.66
C GLU A 405 13.47 -5.44 3.78
N MET A 406 14.50 -5.95 3.09
CA MET A 406 15.32 -5.17 2.18
C MET A 406 14.50 -4.63 1.00
N ALA A 407 13.57 -5.41 0.46
CA ALA A 407 12.70 -5.02 -0.64
C ALA A 407 11.55 -4.12 -0.18
N GLU A 408 10.73 -4.64 0.73
CA GLU A 408 9.45 -4.06 1.14
C GLU A 408 9.62 -2.79 1.97
N ASP A 409 10.53 -2.83 2.93
CA ASP A 409 10.75 -1.68 3.80
C ASP A 409 11.83 -0.75 3.22
N HIS A 410 13.06 -1.24 3.06
CA HIS A 410 14.20 -0.35 2.85
C HIS A 410 14.31 0.20 1.43
N LEU A 411 14.09 -0.64 0.41
CA LEU A 411 14.12 -0.20 -0.99
C LEU A 411 12.90 0.70 -1.30
N VAL A 412 11.74 0.37 -0.77
CA VAL A 412 10.55 1.22 -0.90
C VAL A 412 10.79 2.55 -0.22
N GLN A 413 11.31 2.57 1.00
CA GLN A 413 11.61 3.81 1.71
C GLN A 413 12.67 4.66 1.03
N LEU A 414 13.70 4.04 0.44
CA LEU A 414 14.69 4.71 -0.40
C LEU A 414 14.01 5.39 -1.59
N HIS A 415 13.26 4.64 -2.37
CA HIS A 415 12.57 5.12 -3.56
C HIS A 415 11.56 6.24 -3.26
N VAL A 416 10.66 5.99 -2.30
CA VAL A 416 9.62 6.96 -1.91
C VAL A 416 10.24 8.24 -1.37
N SER A 417 11.31 8.15 -0.58
CA SER A 417 11.98 9.32 -0.03
C SER A 417 12.73 10.13 -1.09
N LEU A 418 13.33 9.46 -2.08
CA LEU A 418 13.89 10.11 -3.27
C LEU A 418 12.79 10.85 -4.04
N ALA A 419 11.64 10.19 -4.29
CA ALA A 419 10.52 10.79 -5.00
C ALA A 419 9.92 12.00 -4.27
N HIS A 420 9.91 12.00 -2.93
CA HIS A 420 9.39 13.08 -2.09
C HIS A 420 10.46 14.05 -1.57
N GLN A 421 11.71 13.91 -2.05
CA GLN A 421 12.79 14.87 -1.81
C GLN A 421 13.21 14.98 -0.35
N TYR A 422 13.20 13.87 0.38
CA TYR A 422 13.63 13.82 1.76
C TYR A 422 14.93 13.04 1.96
N TRP A 423 16.04 13.75 2.05
CA TRP A 423 17.39 13.19 2.20
C TRP A 423 17.56 12.32 3.46
N GLY A 424 16.92 12.69 4.57
CA GLY A 424 17.07 11.97 5.83
C GLY A 424 16.72 10.50 5.68
N TYR A 425 15.52 10.18 5.20
CA TYR A 425 15.09 8.81 5.00
C TYR A 425 15.80 8.13 3.85
N THR A 426 16.11 8.87 2.77
CA THR A 426 16.88 8.32 1.65
C THR A 426 18.16 7.65 2.14
N TYR A 427 18.93 8.34 2.99
CA TYR A 427 20.22 7.83 3.46
C TYR A 427 20.13 6.95 4.70
N THR A 428 19.27 7.27 5.68
CA THR A 428 19.26 6.58 6.98
C THR A 428 18.39 5.35 6.99
N VAL A 429 17.14 5.48 6.56
CA VAL A 429 16.14 4.40 6.63
C VAL A 429 16.13 3.58 5.35
N GLY A 430 16.37 4.22 4.19
CA GLY A 430 16.52 3.53 2.92
C GLY A 430 17.91 2.93 2.75
N TRP A 431 18.87 3.72 2.29
CA TRP A 431 20.20 3.24 1.86
C TRP A 431 21.00 2.53 2.94
N ALA A 432 21.14 3.13 4.14
CA ALA A 432 21.93 2.54 5.20
C ALA A 432 21.31 1.24 5.74
N ALA A 433 19.99 1.17 5.79
CA ALA A 433 19.26 -0.04 6.21
C ALA A 433 19.39 -1.14 5.15
N MET A 434 19.26 -0.82 3.85
CA MET A 434 19.56 -1.76 2.76
C MET A 434 20.97 -2.31 2.83
N ASN A 435 21.98 -1.45 3.05
CA ASN A 435 23.36 -1.88 3.18
C ASN A 435 23.56 -2.85 4.36
N ARG A 436 22.89 -2.60 5.47
CA ARG A 436 22.94 -3.50 6.62
C ARG A 436 22.37 -4.87 6.28
N ALA A 437 21.17 -4.90 5.74
CA ALA A 437 20.52 -6.15 5.34
C ALA A 437 21.35 -6.90 4.31
N TYR A 438 21.91 -6.22 3.33
CA TYR A 438 22.81 -6.77 2.33
C TYR A 438 24.04 -7.45 2.97
N VAL A 439 24.78 -6.73 3.83
CA VAL A 439 25.96 -7.26 4.50
C VAL A 439 25.60 -8.49 5.35
N GLU A 440 24.50 -8.46 6.08
CA GLU A 440 24.03 -9.58 6.88
C GLU A 440 23.70 -10.82 6.03
N ILE A 441 23.08 -10.63 4.85
CA ILE A 441 22.82 -11.73 3.90
C ILE A 441 24.14 -12.34 3.39
N MET A 442 25.12 -11.50 3.03
CA MET A 442 26.43 -11.95 2.52
C MET A 442 27.26 -12.65 3.59
N ASP A 443 27.23 -12.17 4.82
CA ASP A 443 27.92 -12.81 5.96
C ASP A 443 27.28 -14.16 6.30
N ASP A 444 25.94 -14.23 6.29
CA ASP A 444 25.24 -15.49 6.52
C ASP A 444 25.48 -16.49 5.38
N ASP A 445 25.58 -16.04 4.13
CA ASP A 445 25.96 -16.89 2.99
C ASP A 445 27.34 -17.52 3.19
N THR A 446 28.33 -16.72 3.57
CA THR A 446 29.68 -17.18 3.87
C THR A 446 29.65 -18.24 4.97
N ARG A 447 28.99 -17.97 6.09
CA ARG A 447 28.85 -18.92 7.21
C ARG A 447 28.15 -20.23 6.83
N LEU A 448 27.12 -20.15 5.99
CA LEU A 448 26.37 -21.32 5.51
C LEU A 448 27.25 -22.19 4.63
N LYS A 449 28.06 -21.61 3.74
CA LYS A 449 29.02 -22.33 2.89
C LYS A 449 30.13 -23.00 3.71
N GLU A 450 30.73 -22.26 4.64
CA GLU A 450 31.73 -22.83 5.57
C GLU A 450 31.18 -24.00 6.40
N LYS A 451 29.96 -23.88 6.88
CA LYS A 451 29.28 -24.95 7.61
C LYS A 451 29.11 -26.20 6.75
N LEU A 452 28.73 -26.05 5.49
CA LEU A 452 28.60 -27.18 4.55
C LEU A 452 29.95 -27.88 4.30
N GLU A 453 30.98 -27.07 4.06
CA GLU A 453 32.33 -27.61 3.86
C GLU A 453 32.79 -28.41 5.07
N LEU A 454 32.57 -27.89 6.28
CA LEU A 454 32.88 -28.58 7.52
C LEU A 454 32.08 -29.89 7.66
N GLN A 455 30.79 -29.87 7.37
CA GLN A 455 29.93 -31.03 7.40
C GLN A 455 30.39 -32.11 6.40
N ALA A 456 30.75 -31.69 5.19
CA ALA A 456 31.29 -32.62 4.18
C ALA A 456 32.63 -33.25 4.62
N ARG A 457 33.51 -32.45 5.24
CA ARG A 457 34.78 -32.96 5.81
C ARG A 457 34.54 -33.96 6.94
N VAL A 458 33.61 -33.65 7.85
CA VAL A 458 33.25 -34.57 8.95
C VAL A 458 32.70 -35.89 8.40
N ALA A 459 31.74 -35.83 7.46
CA ALA A 459 31.17 -37.01 6.84
C ALA A 459 32.23 -37.88 6.12
N LYS A 460 33.19 -37.23 5.44
CA LYS A 460 34.32 -37.92 4.80
C LYS A 460 35.19 -38.61 5.83
N LEU A 461 35.53 -37.98 6.95
CA LEU A 461 36.34 -38.57 8.03
C LEU A 461 35.59 -39.72 8.71
N GLU A 462 34.30 -39.56 8.98
CA GLU A 462 33.48 -40.65 9.54
C GLU A 462 33.37 -41.84 8.59
N GLY A 463 33.28 -41.61 7.28
CA GLY A 463 33.34 -42.65 6.26
C GLY A 463 34.68 -43.40 6.25
N GLN A 464 35.78 -42.66 6.34
CA GLN A 464 37.13 -43.24 6.40
C GLN A 464 37.36 -44.04 7.69
N MET A 465 36.83 -43.60 8.82
CA MET A 465 36.90 -44.35 10.09
C MET A 465 36.09 -45.64 10.03
N LYS A 466 34.91 -45.63 9.41
CA LYS A 466 34.07 -46.81 9.25
C LYS A 466 34.71 -47.85 8.33
N THR A 467 35.28 -47.42 7.20
CA THR A 467 36.00 -48.35 6.29
C THR A 467 37.29 -48.85 6.89
N GLY A 468 38.03 -48.03 7.64
CA GLY A 468 39.19 -48.44 8.35
C GLY A 468 38.93 -49.46 9.49
N LEU A 469 37.77 -49.36 10.15
CA LEU A 469 37.33 -50.34 11.15
C LEU A 469 36.83 -51.67 10.52
N LEU A 470 36.21 -51.57 9.34
CA LEU A 470 35.74 -52.76 8.60
C LEU A 470 36.92 -53.55 7.96
N ASP A 471 37.98 -52.89 7.52
CA ASP A 471 39.21 -53.57 7.02
C ASP A 471 40.00 -54.23 8.12
N LEU A 472 39.90 -53.79 9.35
CA LEU A 472 40.55 -54.46 10.49
C LEU A 472 39.85 -55.78 10.90
N ASP A 473 38.57 -55.93 10.56
CA ASP A 473 37.81 -57.16 10.87
C ASP A 473 37.89 -58.24 9.77
N SER A 474 38.42 -57.95 8.58
CA SER A 474 38.37 -58.88 7.45
C SER A 474 39.63 -59.73 7.23
N GLU A 475 40.78 -59.34 7.73
CA GLU A 475 42.03 -60.06 7.42
C GLU A 475 42.75 -60.76 8.55
N THR A 476 42.45 -60.58 9.81
CA THR A 476 43.14 -61.30 10.88
C THR A 476 42.24 -61.65 12.06
N GLY A 477 41.75 -62.82 12.16
CA GLY A 477 41.17 -63.42 13.38
C GLY A 477 42.14 -63.49 14.54
N LYS A 478 43.01 -62.49 14.76
CA LYS A 478 43.89 -62.39 15.93
C LYS A 478 44.11 -60.95 16.30
N LEU A 479 43.55 -60.55 17.45
CA LEU A 479 43.85 -59.32 18.10
C LEU A 479 45.33 -59.21 18.44
N SER A 480 46.08 -58.31 17.84
CA SER A 480 47.27 -57.74 18.44
C SER A 480 46.97 -56.29 18.80
N LEU A 481 46.73 -56.00 20.07
CA LEU A 481 46.69 -54.67 20.67
C LEU A 481 48.14 -54.11 20.64
N GLY A 482 48.49 -53.55 19.48
CA GLY A 482 49.72 -52.77 19.34
C GLY A 482 49.35 -51.31 19.53
N GLY A 483 49.74 -50.76 20.64
CA GLY A 483 49.46 -49.42 21.19
C GLY A 483 49.58 -48.26 20.22
N LEU A 484 48.43 -47.71 19.82
CA LEU A 484 48.21 -46.30 19.45
C LEU A 484 46.72 -45.95 19.46
N GLY A 485 45.83 -46.98 19.65
CA GLY A 485 44.36 -46.69 19.65
C GLY A 485 43.79 -46.21 20.98
N GLY A 486 44.47 -46.36 22.09
CA GLY A 486 43.96 -45.98 23.42
C GLY A 486 43.90 -44.49 23.72
N GLY A 487 44.78 -43.73 23.10
CA GLY A 487 44.84 -42.28 23.34
C GLY A 487 43.77 -41.48 22.63
N MET A 488 43.34 -41.91 21.44
CA MET A 488 42.34 -41.19 20.65
C MET A 488 40.90 -41.44 21.11
N MET A 489 40.59 -42.62 21.64
CA MET A 489 39.25 -42.91 22.21
C MET A 489 38.99 -42.13 23.51
N LEU A 490 40.00 -41.88 24.33
CA LEU A 490 39.86 -41.07 25.55
C LEU A 490 39.67 -39.58 25.23
N ALA A 491 40.29 -39.08 24.18
CA ALA A 491 40.13 -37.68 23.73
C ALA A 491 38.73 -37.42 23.11
N GLY A 492 38.21 -38.40 22.34
CA GLY A 492 36.88 -38.29 21.74
C GLY A 492 35.73 -38.36 22.76
N THR A 493 35.85 -39.22 23.78
CA THR A 493 34.83 -39.31 24.85
C THR A 493 34.88 -38.16 25.81
N LEU A 494 36.02 -37.55 26.07
CA LEU A 494 36.11 -36.31 26.86
C LEU A 494 35.60 -35.10 26.13
N ALA A 495 35.76 -35.02 24.82
CA ALA A 495 35.19 -33.92 24.00
C ALA A 495 33.65 -34.00 23.92
N MET A 496 33.08 -35.21 23.80
CA MET A 496 31.61 -35.36 23.80
C MET A 496 30.99 -35.21 25.20
N ALA A 497 31.68 -35.55 26.25
CA ALA A 497 31.21 -35.29 27.63
C ALA A 497 31.27 -33.80 28.00
N GLY A 498 32.24 -33.04 27.49
CA GLY A 498 32.36 -31.61 27.64
C GLY A 498 31.27 -30.82 26.88
N TRP A 499 30.86 -31.34 25.70
CA TRP A 499 29.83 -30.71 24.90
C TRP A 499 28.42 -30.89 25.50
N ARG A 500 28.11 -32.06 26.08
CA ARG A 500 26.82 -32.29 26.75
C ARG A 500 26.63 -31.49 28.07
N ARG A 501 27.72 -31.03 28.67
CA ARG A 501 27.63 -30.18 29.90
C ARG A 501 27.39 -28.70 29.63
N ARG A 502 27.51 -28.24 28.39
CA ARG A 502 27.24 -26.83 28.01
C ARG A 502 25.84 -26.57 27.46
N GLN A 503 24.99 -27.64 27.42
CA GLN A 503 23.60 -27.54 26.98
C GLN A 503 22.58 -27.89 28.09
N LYS A 504 22.95 -27.72 29.35
CA LYS A 504 21.98 -27.73 30.46
C LYS A 504 22.00 -26.40 31.16
#